data_15e911698ead8d527547004684e72b81
#
_entry.id   15e911698ead8d527547004684e72b81
#
_cell.length_a   1.000
_cell.length_b   1.000
_cell.length_c   1.000
_cell.angle_alpha   90.00
_cell.angle_beta   90.00
_cell.angle_gamma   90.00
#
_symmetry.space_group_name_H-M   'P 1'
#
loop_
_entity.id
_entity.type
_entity.pdbx_description
1 polymer ?
#
loop_
_entity_poly.entity_id
_entity_poly.type
_entity_poly.pdbx_seq_one_letter_code
_entity_poly.pdbx_strand_id
1 'polypeptide(L)'
;VTRSLVTGGQGFIGGHLVRALLDRGDEVTVLDLRAAPGRALELHGLTDAVRLVEGDVADPAAVHRAIREAGSGSAGPDSVFHLAAQTLVGPAAEDPVATFRANAEGTWTILEAARDAGTGAVVVASSDKAYGPSESLPYRETDELKPAAPYEASKAAADVISRSYWPAFGLPVGVTRLANVYGGGDLNGSRLVPEAVNACLEGRAPQIRSDGSPERDYLHVSDATAAYLAIEQAVKDGPGRGEALNAGTGEPCSVREVVALIAAEVARTGGEPVEPEYLGDGVPEGEIDRQYVDASRLEGLTGWRPRVSLADGVAEAVSWYRKRN
;
A
#
# COMPACT_ATOMS: atom_id res chain seq x y z
N VAL A 1 -10.24 -15.98 -18.93
CA VAL A 1 -9.80 -15.79 -17.54
C VAL A 1 -8.63 -14.82 -17.56
N THR A 2 -8.71 -13.76 -16.78
CA THR A 2 -7.62 -12.77 -16.62
C THR A 2 -6.53 -13.38 -15.74
N ARG A 3 -5.26 -13.18 -16.12
CA ARG A 3 -4.10 -13.65 -15.36
C ARG A 3 -3.38 -12.46 -14.73
N SER A 4 -3.25 -12.47 -13.43
CA SER A 4 -2.65 -11.39 -12.65
C SER A 4 -1.44 -11.87 -11.87
N LEU A 5 -0.34 -11.11 -11.94
CA LEU A 5 0.81 -11.25 -11.06
C LEU A 5 0.76 -10.18 -9.98
N VAL A 6 0.85 -10.59 -8.72
CA VAL A 6 0.96 -9.66 -7.58
C VAL A 6 2.31 -9.89 -6.91
N THR A 7 3.17 -8.88 -6.87
CA THR A 7 4.36 -8.94 -6.03
C THR A 7 4.05 -8.34 -4.66
N GLY A 8 4.58 -8.93 -3.60
CA GLY A 8 4.23 -8.52 -2.25
C GLY A 8 2.82 -8.96 -1.80
N GLY A 9 2.29 -10.01 -2.43
CA GLY A 9 0.94 -10.52 -2.14
C GLY A 9 0.76 -11.12 -0.75
N GLN A 10 1.85 -11.42 -0.05
CA GLN A 10 1.83 -11.85 1.35
C GLN A 10 1.85 -10.69 2.35
N GLY A 11 1.96 -9.44 1.87
CA GLY A 11 1.83 -8.23 2.68
C GLY A 11 0.37 -7.86 2.95
N PHE A 12 0.16 -6.86 3.83
CA PHE A 12 -1.16 -6.39 4.23
C PHE A 12 -2.05 -6.01 3.02
N ILE A 13 -1.68 -4.99 2.26
CA ILE A 13 -2.45 -4.52 1.09
C ILE A 13 -2.48 -5.61 0.00
N GLY A 14 -1.34 -6.29 -0.22
CA GLY A 14 -1.22 -7.33 -1.22
C GLY A 14 -2.20 -8.50 -1.02
N GLY A 15 -2.38 -8.95 0.22
CA GLY A 15 -3.34 -10.02 0.54
C GLY A 15 -4.79 -9.63 0.26
N HIS A 16 -5.18 -8.40 0.58
CA HIS A 16 -6.51 -7.88 0.23
C HIS A 16 -6.70 -7.75 -1.29
N LEU A 17 -5.66 -7.29 -2.00
CA LEU A 17 -5.70 -7.22 -3.46
C LEU A 17 -5.81 -8.60 -4.11
N VAL A 18 -5.04 -9.59 -3.63
CA VAL A 18 -5.15 -10.99 -4.07
C VAL A 18 -6.57 -11.51 -3.89
N ARG A 19 -7.19 -11.27 -2.72
CA ARG A 19 -8.59 -11.62 -2.47
C ARG A 19 -9.50 -11.00 -3.53
N ALA A 20 -9.41 -9.70 -3.76
CA ALA A 20 -10.26 -9.00 -4.71
C ALA A 20 -10.09 -9.49 -6.16
N LEU A 21 -8.86 -9.85 -6.56
CA LEU A 21 -8.58 -10.42 -7.88
C LEU A 21 -9.20 -11.82 -8.03
N LEU A 22 -9.08 -12.67 -7.01
CA LEU A 22 -9.73 -14.00 -6.99
C LEU A 22 -11.26 -13.88 -7.02
N ASP A 23 -11.84 -12.94 -6.26
CA ASP A 23 -13.28 -12.68 -6.26
C ASP A 23 -13.77 -12.13 -7.61
N ARG A 24 -12.90 -11.44 -8.37
CA ARG A 24 -13.14 -11.02 -9.76
C ARG A 24 -13.07 -12.20 -10.76
N GLY A 25 -12.50 -13.34 -10.35
CA GLY A 25 -12.32 -14.53 -11.18
C GLY A 25 -10.98 -14.63 -11.91
N ASP A 26 -9.97 -13.88 -11.44
CA ASP A 26 -8.62 -13.96 -12.00
C ASP A 26 -7.89 -15.24 -11.55
N GLU A 27 -7.01 -15.75 -12.41
CA GLU A 27 -5.91 -16.62 -12.00
C GLU A 27 -4.78 -15.76 -11.43
N VAL A 28 -4.46 -15.96 -10.15
CA VAL A 28 -3.47 -15.11 -9.46
C VAL A 28 -2.19 -15.88 -9.18
N THR A 29 -1.07 -15.30 -9.63
CA THR A 29 0.28 -15.69 -9.20
C THR A 29 0.83 -14.63 -8.26
N VAL A 30 1.48 -15.05 -7.19
CA VAL A 30 2.11 -14.16 -6.21
C VAL A 30 3.63 -14.37 -6.24
N LEU A 31 4.40 -13.30 -6.43
CA LEU A 31 5.84 -13.28 -6.19
C LEU A 31 6.10 -12.59 -4.86
N ASP A 32 6.71 -13.30 -3.92
CA ASP A 32 7.07 -12.74 -2.62
C ASP A 32 8.31 -13.44 -2.07
N LEU A 33 8.92 -12.85 -1.06
CA LEU A 33 9.94 -13.51 -0.26
C LEU A 33 9.35 -14.77 0.39
N ARG A 34 10.22 -15.65 0.91
CA ARG A 34 9.80 -16.92 1.51
C ARG A 34 8.60 -16.74 2.44
N ALA A 35 7.62 -17.61 2.30
CA ALA A 35 6.46 -17.66 3.17
C ALA A 35 6.87 -17.78 4.64
N ALA A 36 6.20 -17.02 5.51
CA ALA A 36 6.33 -17.12 6.96
C ALA A 36 4.93 -17.28 7.57
N PRO A 37 4.78 -17.99 8.69
CA PRO A 37 3.50 -18.13 9.37
C PRO A 37 2.85 -16.76 9.67
N GLY A 38 1.52 -16.70 9.55
CA GLY A 38 0.74 -15.49 9.81
C GLY A 38 0.80 -14.43 8.70
N ARG A 39 1.29 -14.76 7.50
CA ARG A 39 1.25 -13.85 6.35
C ARG A 39 -0.17 -13.71 5.78
N ALA A 40 -0.42 -12.65 5.04
CA ALA A 40 -1.75 -12.28 4.58
C ALA A 40 -2.47 -13.40 3.78
N LEU A 41 -1.79 -14.17 2.95
CA LEU A 41 -2.41 -15.29 2.21
C LEU A 41 -2.97 -16.36 3.15
N GLU A 42 -2.22 -16.71 4.21
CA GLU A 42 -2.67 -17.66 5.22
C GLU A 42 -3.85 -17.08 6.03
N LEU A 43 -3.74 -15.82 6.47
CA LEU A 43 -4.79 -15.13 7.22
C LEU A 43 -6.12 -15.05 6.48
N HIS A 44 -6.04 -14.87 5.18
CA HIS A 44 -7.22 -14.81 4.31
C HIS A 44 -7.65 -16.19 3.79
N GLY A 45 -6.94 -17.27 4.12
CA GLY A 45 -7.25 -18.62 3.60
C GLY A 45 -7.06 -18.73 2.08
N LEU A 46 -6.07 -18.05 1.52
CA LEU A 46 -5.83 -17.94 0.08
C LEU A 46 -4.63 -18.75 -0.41
N THR A 47 -3.89 -19.40 0.48
CA THR A 47 -2.64 -20.10 0.14
C THR A 47 -2.81 -21.11 -0.99
N ASP A 48 -3.89 -21.88 -0.98
CA ASP A 48 -4.18 -22.91 -1.99
C ASP A 48 -4.90 -22.36 -3.23
N ALA A 49 -5.34 -21.10 -3.18
CA ALA A 49 -6.07 -20.44 -4.28
C ALA A 49 -5.15 -19.69 -5.25
N VAL A 50 -3.87 -19.55 -4.94
CA VAL A 50 -2.88 -18.83 -5.74
C VAL A 50 -1.69 -19.69 -6.06
N ARG A 51 -0.98 -19.34 -7.13
CA ARG A 51 0.38 -19.86 -7.37
C ARG A 51 1.38 -18.96 -6.66
N LEU A 52 2.12 -19.49 -5.69
CA LEU A 52 3.18 -18.78 -5.00
C LEU A 52 4.55 -19.08 -5.63
N VAL A 53 5.25 -18.03 -6.03
CA VAL A 53 6.65 -18.04 -6.48
C VAL A 53 7.49 -17.36 -5.42
N GLU A 54 8.39 -18.10 -4.79
CA GLU A 54 9.32 -17.52 -3.82
C GLU A 54 10.49 -16.84 -4.55
N GLY A 55 10.78 -15.58 -4.20
CA GLY A 55 11.92 -14.86 -4.76
C GLY A 55 11.94 -13.38 -4.38
N ASP A 56 13.11 -12.77 -4.54
CA ASP A 56 13.31 -11.34 -4.40
C ASP A 56 12.97 -10.63 -5.72
N VAL A 57 12.24 -9.53 -5.65
CA VAL A 57 11.91 -8.70 -6.82
C VAL A 57 13.14 -8.02 -7.43
N ALA A 58 14.23 -7.90 -6.68
CA ALA A 58 15.53 -7.44 -7.19
C ALA A 58 16.35 -8.57 -7.88
N ASP A 59 15.86 -9.83 -7.87
CA ASP A 59 16.47 -10.93 -8.61
C ASP A 59 15.77 -11.12 -9.97
N PRO A 60 16.42 -10.78 -11.09
CA PRO A 60 15.84 -10.94 -12.42
C PRO A 60 15.40 -12.38 -12.72
N ALA A 61 16.11 -13.39 -12.21
CA ALA A 61 15.75 -14.80 -12.46
C ALA A 61 14.42 -15.17 -11.78
N ALA A 62 14.22 -14.72 -10.54
CA ALA A 62 12.96 -14.91 -9.81
C ALA A 62 11.80 -14.18 -10.48
N VAL A 63 12.03 -12.94 -10.91
CA VAL A 63 11.02 -12.11 -11.59
C VAL A 63 10.62 -12.71 -12.93
N HIS A 64 11.57 -13.08 -13.79
CA HIS A 64 11.25 -13.74 -15.06
C HIS A 64 10.54 -15.08 -14.88
N ARG A 65 10.86 -15.82 -13.82
CA ARG A 65 10.12 -17.05 -13.48
C ARG A 65 8.68 -16.73 -13.11
N ALA A 66 8.44 -15.74 -12.24
CA ALA A 66 7.10 -15.35 -11.83
C ALA A 66 6.24 -14.85 -13.01
N ILE A 67 6.81 -14.01 -13.89
CA ILE A 67 6.14 -13.52 -15.11
C ILE A 67 5.74 -14.71 -16.02
N ARG A 68 6.64 -15.67 -16.25
CA ARG A 68 6.33 -16.86 -17.07
C ARG A 68 5.24 -17.72 -16.43
N GLU A 69 5.30 -17.93 -15.12
CA GLU A 69 4.32 -18.75 -14.40
C GLU A 69 2.95 -18.07 -14.29
N ALA A 70 2.90 -16.74 -14.28
CA ALA A 70 1.66 -15.97 -14.32
C ALA A 70 1.07 -15.86 -15.74
N GLY A 71 1.88 -16.03 -16.78
CA GLY A 71 1.47 -15.90 -18.17
C GLY A 71 0.85 -17.17 -18.76
N SER A 72 0.71 -17.19 -20.09
CA SER A 72 0.22 -18.34 -20.87
C SER A 72 1.07 -18.53 -22.12
N GLY A 73 1.75 -19.65 -22.20
CA GLY A 73 2.66 -19.94 -23.32
C GLY A 73 3.83 -18.93 -23.35
N SER A 74 3.95 -18.17 -24.44
CA SER A 74 4.95 -17.12 -24.59
C SER A 74 4.46 -15.73 -24.15
N ALA A 75 3.16 -15.57 -23.84
CA ALA A 75 2.58 -14.30 -23.40
C ALA A 75 2.73 -14.12 -21.88
N GLY A 76 3.04 -12.91 -21.44
CA GLY A 76 3.05 -12.56 -20.02
C GLY A 76 1.64 -12.53 -19.41
N PRO A 77 1.53 -12.18 -18.12
CA PRO A 77 0.24 -11.98 -17.47
C PRO A 77 -0.49 -10.76 -18.09
N ASP A 78 -1.83 -10.78 -18.02
CA ASP A 78 -2.64 -9.64 -18.47
C ASP A 78 -2.38 -8.39 -17.63
N SER A 79 -2.11 -8.60 -16.33
CA SER A 79 -1.84 -7.51 -15.39
C SER A 79 -0.74 -7.87 -14.39
N VAL A 80 0.08 -6.88 -14.04
CA VAL A 80 1.07 -6.95 -12.95
C VAL A 80 0.77 -5.86 -11.93
N PHE A 81 0.64 -6.26 -10.66
CA PHE A 81 0.52 -5.36 -9.52
C PHE A 81 1.81 -5.46 -8.69
N HIS A 82 2.62 -4.41 -8.74
CA HIS A 82 3.91 -4.39 -8.04
C HIS A 82 3.80 -3.67 -6.70
N LEU A 83 3.59 -4.45 -5.62
CA LEU A 83 3.47 -3.95 -4.25
C LEU A 83 4.66 -4.35 -3.36
N ALA A 84 5.51 -5.28 -3.80
CA ALA A 84 6.69 -5.68 -3.04
C ALA A 84 7.61 -4.49 -2.79
N ALA A 85 7.89 -4.20 -1.54
CA ALA A 85 8.73 -3.09 -1.12
C ALA A 85 9.17 -3.26 0.34
N GLN A 86 10.28 -2.64 0.71
CA GLN A 86 10.54 -2.27 2.09
C GLN A 86 9.70 -1.03 2.42
N THR A 87 8.83 -1.11 3.44
CA THR A 87 7.77 -0.11 3.67
C THR A 87 7.90 0.68 4.97
N LEU A 88 8.93 0.40 5.77
CA LEU A 88 9.11 1.00 7.09
C LEU A 88 10.19 2.08 7.06
N VAL A 89 9.88 3.25 7.64
CA VAL A 89 10.78 4.40 7.65
C VAL A 89 12.04 4.12 8.49
N GLY A 90 11.89 3.51 9.68
CA GLY A 90 13.02 3.17 10.55
C GLY A 90 14.04 2.26 9.86
N PRO A 91 13.67 1.03 9.44
CA PRO A 91 14.55 0.15 8.68
C PRO A 91 15.14 0.78 7.41
N ALA A 92 14.40 1.67 6.73
CA ALA A 92 14.93 2.37 5.56
C ALA A 92 16.04 3.37 5.93
N ALA A 93 15.96 3.99 7.09
CA ALA A 93 17.01 4.88 7.60
C ALA A 93 18.25 4.07 8.07
N GLU A 94 18.05 2.89 8.64
CA GLU A 94 19.12 2.00 9.10
C GLU A 94 19.87 1.35 7.91
N ASP A 95 19.17 0.89 6.89
CA ASP A 95 19.76 0.31 5.67
C ASP A 95 19.10 0.89 4.40
N PRO A 96 19.56 2.09 3.98
CA PRO A 96 19.03 2.72 2.76
C PRO A 96 19.38 1.95 1.49
N VAL A 97 20.52 1.25 1.45
CA VAL A 97 20.93 0.48 0.27
C VAL A 97 19.99 -0.70 0.02
N ALA A 98 19.69 -1.49 1.05
CA ALA A 98 18.70 -2.56 0.93
C ALA A 98 17.32 -2.02 0.55
N THR A 99 16.93 -0.86 1.10
CA THR A 99 15.67 -0.19 0.74
C THR A 99 15.63 0.22 -0.73
N PHE A 100 16.67 0.88 -1.26
CA PHE A 100 16.74 1.23 -2.68
C PHE A 100 16.78 -0.01 -3.58
N ARG A 101 17.47 -1.06 -3.14
CA ARG A 101 17.48 -2.32 -3.87
C ARG A 101 16.09 -2.95 -3.96
N ALA A 102 15.37 -3.06 -2.86
CA ALA A 102 14.01 -3.61 -2.86
C ALA A 102 13.05 -2.73 -3.67
N ASN A 103 13.07 -1.39 -3.45
CA ASN A 103 12.03 -0.50 -3.95
C ASN A 103 12.32 0.05 -5.34
N ALA A 104 13.55 0.44 -5.66
CA ALA A 104 13.90 1.00 -6.95
C ALA A 104 14.39 -0.09 -7.92
N GLU A 105 15.40 -0.91 -7.53
CA GLU A 105 15.90 -1.99 -8.37
C GLU A 105 14.80 -3.04 -8.63
N GLY A 106 14.06 -3.45 -7.59
CA GLY A 106 12.92 -4.34 -7.76
C GLY A 106 11.89 -3.80 -8.74
N THR A 107 11.63 -2.49 -8.71
CA THR A 107 10.68 -1.86 -9.65
C THR A 107 11.16 -1.96 -11.10
N TRP A 108 12.39 -1.54 -11.44
CA TRP A 108 12.82 -1.66 -12.84
C TRP A 108 12.98 -3.11 -13.30
N THR A 109 13.34 -4.03 -12.41
CA THR A 109 13.41 -5.46 -12.73
C THR A 109 12.05 -6.01 -13.13
N ILE A 110 10.99 -5.65 -12.41
CA ILE A 110 9.60 -6.01 -12.77
C ILE A 110 9.19 -5.35 -14.10
N LEU A 111 9.49 -4.08 -14.29
CA LEU A 111 9.13 -3.34 -15.51
C LEU A 111 9.81 -3.93 -16.76
N GLU A 112 11.09 -4.26 -16.69
CA GLU A 112 11.80 -4.91 -17.79
C GLU A 112 11.20 -6.28 -18.13
N ALA A 113 10.97 -7.12 -17.14
CA ALA A 113 10.38 -8.43 -17.37
C ALA A 113 8.93 -8.35 -17.90
N ALA A 114 8.14 -7.39 -17.42
CA ALA A 114 6.79 -7.14 -17.92
C ALA A 114 6.80 -6.62 -19.36
N ARG A 115 7.76 -5.75 -19.71
CA ARG A 115 7.97 -5.23 -21.06
C ARG A 115 8.35 -6.36 -22.03
N ASP A 116 9.31 -7.18 -21.65
CA ASP A 116 9.80 -8.30 -22.49
C ASP A 116 8.69 -9.35 -22.72
N ALA A 117 7.79 -9.51 -21.76
CA ALA A 117 6.66 -10.43 -21.85
C ALA A 117 5.41 -9.84 -22.52
N GLY A 118 5.40 -8.55 -22.84
CA GLY A 118 4.26 -7.88 -23.46
C GLY A 118 3.04 -7.78 -22.53
N THR A 119 3.26 -7.54 -21.25
CA THR A 119 2.17 -7.38 -20.25
C THR A 119 1.21 -6.25 -20.62
N GLY A 120 -0.10 -6.52 -20.49
CA GLY A 120 -1.15 -5.58 -20.91
C GLY A 120 -1.34 -4.37 -19.98
N ALA A 121 -1.07 -4.52 -18.68
CA ALA A 121 -1.10 -3.44 -17.70
C ALA A 121 -0.16 -3.71 -16.53
N VAL A 122 0.54 -2.66 -16.07
CA VAL A 122 1.35 -2.70 -14.85
C VAL A 122 0.86 -1.60 -13.90
N VAL A 123 0.62 -1.92 -12.64
CA VAL A 123 0.29 -0.94 -11.59
C VAL A 123 1.34 -1.02 -10.50
N VAL A 124 2.03 0.09 -10.27
CA VAL A 124 3.15 0.17 -9.31
C VAL A 124 2.74 0.94 -8.07
N ALA A 125 3.02 0.37 -6.90
CA ALA A 125 2.78 0.99 -5.62
C ALA A 125 3.84 2.05 -5.28
N SER A 126 3.49 3.33 -5.37
CA SER A 126 4.19 4.43 -4.73
C SER A 126 3.49 4.81 -3.42
N SER A 127 3.64 6.04 -2.96
CA SER A 127 3.08 6.55 -1.71
C SER A 127 2.97 8.08 -1.80
N ASP A 128 2.06 8.65 -1.04
CA ASP A 128 1.99 10.09 -0.76
C ASP A 128 3.28 10.63 -0.12
N LYS A 129 4.03 9.77 0.59
CA LYS A 129 5.34 10.14 1.16
C LYS A 129 6.40 10.50 0.10
N ALA A 130 6.21 10.09 -1.15
CA ALA A 130 7.09 10.49 -2.25
C ALA A 130 7.08 12.01 -2.51
N TYR A 131 6.00 12.71 -2.15
CA TYR A 131 5.94 14.16 -2.24
C TYR A 131 6.90 14.86 -1.28
N GLY A 132 7.17 14.26 -0.10
CA GLY A 132 7.93 14.89 0.97
C GLY A 132 7.16 16.00 1.70
N PRO A 133 7.81 16.76 2.58
CA PRO A 133 7.19 17.87 3.29
C PRO A 133 6.74 18.99 2.34
N SER A 134 5.52 19.52 2.54
CA SER A 134 4.98 20.62 1.74
C SER A 134 4.05 21.50 2.58
N GLU A 135 4.12 22.82 2.36
CA GLU A 135 3.15 23.78 2.90
C GLU A 135 1.88 23.86 2.00
N SER A 136 1.98 23.40 0.76
CA SER A 136 0.87 23.40 -0.20
C SER A 136 0.18 22.04 -0.20
N LEU A 137 -0.95 21.97 0.49
CA LEU A 137 -1.77 20.76 0.62
C LEU A 137 -3.22 21.05 0.16
N PRO A 138 -3.98 20.06 -0.30
CA PRO A 138 -3.61 18.64 -0.50
C PRO A 138 -2.56 18.44 -1.59
N TYR A 139 -1.77 17.34 -1.51
CA TYR A 139 -0.87 16.96 -2.60
C TYR A 139 -1.63 16.64 -3.87
N ARG A 140 -1.12 17.12 -4.99
CA ARG A 140 -1.64 16.85 -6.34
C ARG A 140 -0.59 16.14 -7.18
N GLU A 141 -1.02 15.40 -8.18
CA GLU A 141 -0.10 14.66 -9.07
C GLU A 141 0.83 15.57 -9.87
N THR A 142 0.48 16.85 -10.00
CA THR A 142 1.32 17.90 -10.62
C THR A 142 2.41 18.44 -9.71
N ASP A 143 2.36 18.14 -8.41
CA ASP A 143 3.34 18.61 -7.45
C ASP A 143 4.67 17.87 -7.62
N GLU A 144 5.76 18.58 -7.35
CA GLU A 144 7.09 18.00 -7.38
C GLU A 144 7.28 16.97 -6.28
N LEU A 145 8.01 15.88 -6.60
CA LEU A 145 8.45 14.92 -5.59
C LEU A 145 9.73 15.45 -4.93
N LYS A 146 9.65 15.73 -3.63
CA LYS A 146 10.74 16.29 -2.80
C LYS A 146 11.01 15.43 -1.57
N PRO A 147 11.33 14.14 -1.76
CA PRO A 147 11.55 13.23 -0.64
C PRO A 147 12.73 13.71 0.23
N ALA A 148 12.56 13.62 1.55
CA ALA A 148 13.57 14.01 2.53
C ALA A 148 14.23 12.82 3.25
N ALA A 149 13.66 11.61 3.14
CA ALA A 149 14.14 10.40 3.80
C ALA A 149 14.32 9.23 2.82
N PRO A 150 15.16 8.20 3.14
CA PRO A 150 15.44 7.09 2.23
C PRO A 150 14.21 6.33 1.74
N TYR A 151 13.22 6.07 2.61
CA TYR A 151 11.97 5.45 2.19
C TYR A 151 11.22 6.28 1.16
N GLU A 152 11.04 7.57 1.44
CA GLU A 152 10.38 8.54 0.56
C GLU A 152 11.09 8.61 -0.79
N ALA A 153 12.44 8.74 -0.76
CA ALA A 153 13.27 8.79 -1.95
C ALA A 153 13.16 7.50 -2.79
N SER A 154 13.09 6.33 -2.13
CA SER A 154 12.92 5.05 -2.84
C SER A 154 11.58 4.94 -3.55
N LYS A 155 10.50 5.47 -2.94
CA LYS A 155 9.16 5.52 -3.55
C LYS A 155 9.06 6.55 -4.67
N ALA A 156 9.70 7.72 -4.51
CA ALA A 156 9.82 8.71 -5.58
C ALA A 156 10.62 8.16 -6.77
N ALA A 157 11.70 7.43 -6.54
CA ALA A 157 12.48 6.77 -7.58
C ALA A 157 11.64 5.74 -8.33
N ALA A 158 10.94 4.84 -7.61
CA ALA A 158 10.04 3.85 -8.21
C ALA A 158 8.95 4.51 -9.07
N ASP A 159 8.36 5.62 -8.61
CA ASP A 159 7.36 6.41 -9.33
C ASP A 159 7.90 6.96 -10.65
N VAL A 160 9.01 7.70 -10.59
CA VAL A 160 9.62 8.34 -11.79
C VAL A 160 10.09 7.30 -12.79
N ILE A 161 10.75 6.23 -12.32
CA ILE A 161 11.18 5.11 -13.17
C ILE A 161 9.95 4.52 -13.88
N SER A 162 8.91 4.16 -13.15
CA SER A 162 7.73 3.51 -13.71
C SER A 162 7.06 4.34 -14.80
N ARG A 163 6.82 5.63 -14.52
CA ARG A 163 6.16 6.51 -15.50
C ARG A 163 6.96 6.70 -16.77
N SER A 164 8.31 6.61 -16.71
CA SER A 164 9.15 6.75 -17.88
C SER A 164 8.99 5.62 -18.90
N TYR A 165 8.54 4.43 -18.46
CA TYR A 165 8.41 3.26 -19.35
C TYR A 165 7.32 3.38 -20.40
N TRP A 166 6.25 4.17 -20.11
CA TRP A 166 5.24 4.40 -21.12
C TRP A 166 5.76 5.24 -22.32
N PRO A 167 6.27 6.47 -22.14
CA PRO A 167 6.74 7.27 -23.26
C PRO A 167 8.00 6.71 -23.94
N ALA A 168 8.85 5.98 -23.20
CA ALA A 168 10.10 5.46 -23.76
C ALA A 168 9.91 4.12 -24.49
N PHE A 169 9.07 3.23 -23.97
CA PHE A 169 8.98 1.85 -24.43
C PHE A 169 7.55 1.38 -24.75
N GLY A 170 6.54 2.20 -24.51
CA GLY A 170 5.13 1.83 -24.73
C GLY A 170 4.58 0.80 -23.74
N LEU A 171 5.26 0.52 -22.62
CA LEU A 171 4.74 -0.36 -21.57
C LEU A 171 3.55 0.33 -20.88
N PRO A 172 2.35 -0.25 -20.91
CA PRO A 172 1.18 0.33 -20.23
C PRO A 172 1.36 0.23 -18.70
N VAL A 173 1.80 1.32 -18.07
CA VAL A 173 2.08 1.39 -16.63
C VAL A 173 1.38 2.58 -16.00
N GLY A 174 0.80 2.39 -14.82
CA GLY A 174 0.28 3.43 -13.95
C GLY A 174 0.87 3.29 -12.54
N VAL A 175 0.89 4.39 -11.81
CA VAL A 175 1.47 4.43 -10.45
C VAL A 175 0.40 4.88 -9.46
N THR A 176 0.27 4.20 -8.33
CA THR A 176 -0.58 4.65 -7.23
C THR A 176 0.23 5.47 -6.24
N ARG A 177 -0.27 6.62 -5.80
CA ARG A 177 0.23 7.36 -4.65
C ARG A 177 -0.82 7.27 -3.55
N LEU A 178 -0.74 6.18 -2.76
CA LEU A 178 -1.71 5.94 -1.69
C LEU A 178 -1.42 6.79 -0.46
N ALA A 179 -2.48 7.26 0.18
CA ALA A 179 -2.50 7.75 1.54
C ALA A 179 -2.19 6.63 2.56
N ASN A 180 -2.26 6.92 3.87
CA ASN A 180 -1.98 5.92 4.90
C ASN A 180 -3.07 4.85 4.94
N VAL A 181 -2.74 3.66 4.48
CA VAL A 181 -3.70 2.54 4.44
C VAL A 181 -3.79 1.86 5.80
N TYR A 182 -5.02 1.62 6.27
CA TYR A 182 -5.34 0.92 7.51
C TYR A 182 -6.47 -0.08 7.32
N GLY A 183 -6.64 -1.01 8.28
CA GLY A 183 -7.73 -1.98 8.28
C GLY A 183 -7.35 -3.30 8.96
N GLY A 184 -8.27 -4.25 8.96
CA GLY A 184 -8.01 -5.61 9.42
C GLY A 184 -6.96 -6.31 8.56
N GLY A 185 -6.10 -7.12 9.17
CA GLY A 185 -5.04 -7.86 8.45
C GLY A 185 -3.67 -7.18 8.45
N ASP A 186 -3.54 -5.95 8.94
CA ASP A 186 -2.23 -5.35 9.17
C ASP A 186 -1.61 -5.88 10.47
N LEU A 187 -0.56 -6.70 10.36
CA LEU A 187 0.12 -7.30 11.50
C LEU A 187 1.34 -6.51 11.98
N ASN A 188 1.58 -5.36 11.39
CA ASN A 188 2.73 -4.55 11.79
C ASN A 188 2.41 -3.69 13.02
N GLY A 189 2.73 -4.21 14.21
CA GLY A 189 2.53 -3.52 15.49
C GLY A 189 3.33 -2.22 15.67
N SER A 190 4.18 -1.83 14.73
CA SER A 190 4.84 -0.51 14.74
C SER A 190 4.00 0.59 14.09
N ARG A 191 2.89 0.23 13.41
CA ARG A 191 1.96 1.18 12.82
C ARG A 191 0.88 1.59 13.82
N LEU A 192 0.40 2.81 13.71
CA LEU A 192 -0.54 3.42 14.66
C LEU A 192 -1.79 2.56 14.91
N VAL A 193 -2.52 2.18 13.86
CA VAL A 193 -3.81 1.49 14.04
C VAL A 193 -3.64 0.09 14.65
N PRO A 194 -2.74 -0.80 14.15
CA PRO A 194 -2.49 -2.09 14.80
C PRO A 194 -2.02 -1.97 16.25
N GLU A 195 -1.12 -1.04 16.54
CA GLU A 195 -0.61 -0.81 17.91
C GLU A 195 -1.74 -0.38 18.84
N ALA A 196 -2.47 0.68 18.45
CA ALA A 196 -3.52 1.25 19.28
C ALA A 196 -4.67 0.26 19.51
N VAL A 197 -5.11 -0.49 18.49
CA VAL A 197 -6.17 -1.48 18.64
C VAL A 197 -5.74 -2.61 19.58
N ASN A 198 -4.54 -3.18 19.38
CA ASN A 198 -4.05 -4.27 20.24
C ASN A 198 -3.85 -3.79 21.68
N ALA A 199 -3.26 -2.61 21.90
CA ALA A 199 -3.09 -2.04 23.23
C ALA A 199 -4.44 -1.89 23.96
N CYS A 200 -5.43 -1.28 23.28
CA CYS A 200 -6.77 -1.11 23.85
C CYS A 200 -7.45 -2.46 24.15
N LEU A 201 -7.34 -3.46 23.26
CA LEU A 201 -7.90 -4.80 23.48
C LEU A 201 -7.24 -5.54 24.65
N GLU A 202 -5.97 -5.27 24.93
CA GLU A 202 -5.22 -5.80 26.07
C GLU A 202 -5.41 -5.00 27.36
N GLY A 203 -6.20 -3.93 27.35
CA GLY A 203 -6.38 -3.02 28.50
C GLY A 203 -5.12 -2.18 28.80
N ARG A 204 -4.22 -2.00 27.83
CA ARG A 204 -3.02 -1.15 27.95
C ARG A 204 -3.27 0.21 27.30
N ALA A 205 -2.61 1.24 27.81
CA ALA A 205 -2.55 2.54 27.16
C ALA A 205 -1.78 2.45 25.81
N PRO A 206 -2.38 2.86 24.68
CA PRO A 206 -1.62 3.05 23.44
C PRO A 206 -0.49 4.05 23.62
N GLN A 207 0.72 3.70 23.16
CA GLN A 207 1.92 4.54 23.28
C GLN A 207 2.11 5.38 22.01
N ILE A 208 1.89 6.68 22.09
CA ILE A 208 1.95 7.60 20.95
C ILE A 208 3.23 8.44 21.04
N ARG A 209 4.12 8.33 20.04
CA ARG A 209 5.45 8.96 20.04
C ARG A 209 5.41 10.47 19.90
N SER A 210 4.33 11.06 19.42
CA SER A 210 4.09 12.52 19.31
C SER A 210 3.18 13.00 20.41
N ASP A 211 2.81 14.28 20.37
CA ASP A 211 1.71 14.85 21.16
C ASP A 211 0.32 14.51 20.60
N GLY A 212 0.26 13.75 19.50
CA GLY A 212 -0.97 13.37 18.80
C GLY A 212 -1.45 14.39 17.77
N SER A 213 -0.74 15.50 17.56
CA SER A 213 -1.12 16.55 16.59
C SER A 213 -0.89 16.18 15.12
N PRO A 214 0.11 15.34 14.72
CA PRO A 214 0.33 15.06 13.31
C PRO A 214 -0.93 14.56 12.61
N GLU A 215 -1.20 15.12 11.42
CA GLU A 215 -2.39 14.78 10.62
C GLU A 215 -2.04 13.90 9.42
N ARG A 216 -2.85 12.88 9.19
CA ARG A 216 -2.73 11.94 8.05
C ARG A 216 -4.08 11.70 7.41
N ASP A 217 -4.05 11.41 6.13
CA ASP A 217 -5.18 10.86 5.39
C ASP A 217 -5.21 9.34 5.58
N TYR A 218 -6.27 8.83 6.19
CA TYR A 218 -6.44 7.41 6.49
C TYR A 218 -7.39 6.75 5.49
N LEU A 219 -6.84 5.93 4.61
CA LEU A 219 -7.59 5.20 3.58
C LEU A 219 -7.83 3.76 4.02
N HIS A 220 -9.09 3.33 4.07
CA HIS A 220 -9.39 1.94 4.39
C HIS A 220 -8.85 0.98 3.32
N VAL A 221 -8.36 -0.20 3.73
CA VAL A 221 -7.70 -1.16 2.83
C VAL A 221 -8.59 -1.65 1.68
N SER A 222 -9.92 -1.72 1.88
CA SER A 222 -10.84 -2.06 0.79
C SER A 222 -10.90 -0.97 -0.28
N ASP A 223 -10.86 0.31 0.12
CA ASP A 223 -10.83 1.43 -0.82
C ASP A 223 -9.48 1.53 -1.53
N ALA A 224 -8.37 1.26 -0.81
CA ALA A 224 -7.04 1.13 -1.42
C ALA A 224 -7.01 0.02 -2.48
N THR A 225 -7.59 -1.14 -2.17
CA THR A 225 -7.71 -2.26 -3.12
C THR A 225 -8.54 -1.86 -4.34
N ALA A 226 -9.68 -1.20 -4.14
CA ALA A 226 -10.51 -0.69 -5.22
C ALA A 226 -9.77 0.34 -6.09
N ALA A 227 -8.88 1.16 -5.50
CA ALA A 227 -8.05 2.10 -6.26
C ALA A 227 -7.05 1.37 -7.18
N TYR A 228 -6.41 0.29 -6.72
CA TYR A 228 -5.54 -0.52 -7.59
C TYR A 228 -6.28 -1.06 -8.80
N LEU A 229 -7.49 -1.60 -8.62
CA LEU A 229 -8.31 -2.13 -9.72
C LEU A 229 -8.79 -1.03 -10.65
N ALA A 230 -9.14 0.14 -10.13
CA ALA A 230 -9.54 1.30 -10.93
C ALA A 230 -8.38 1.83 -11.78
N ILE A 231 -7.17 1.90 -11.22
CA ILE A 231 -5.96 2.32 -11.94
C ILE A 231 -5.57 1.28 -13.00
N GLU A 232 -5.65 -0.02 -12.69
CA GLU A 232 -5.46 -1.09 -13.69
C GLU A 232 -6.37 -0.87 -14.89
N GLN A 233 -7.67 -0.61 -14.66
CA GLN A 233 -8.63 -0.38 -15.74
C GLN A 233 -8.29 0.89 -16.52
N ALA A 234 -7.93 1.99 -15.86
CA ALA A 234 -7.52 3.23 -16.53
C ALA A 234 -6.26 3.03 -17.39
N VAL A 235 -5.31 2.19 -16.95
CA VAL A 235 -4.12 1.81 -17.73
C VAL A 235 -4.52 1.00 -18.96
N LYS A 236 -5.41 0.01 -18.83
CA LYS A 236 -5.92 -0.77 -19.96
C LYS A 236 -6.63 0.09 -20.98
N ASP A 237 -7.49 0.99 -20.53
CA ASP A 237 -8.29 1.89 -21.38
C ASP A 237 -7.45 3.02 -22.01
N GLY A 238 -6.28 3.32 -21.46
CA GLY A 238 -5.34 4.28 -22.01
C GLY A 238 -5.07 5.51 -21.15
N PRO A 239 -6.08 6.17 -20.55
CA PRO A 239 -5.86 7.44 -19.84
C PRO A 239 -4.93 7.35 -18.61
N GLY A 240 -4.76 6.15 -18.05
CA GLY A 240 -3.85 5.91 -16.91
C GLY A 240 -2.40 5.59 -17.28
N ARG A 241 -2.08 5.49 -18.59
CA ARG A 241 -0.74 5.09 -19.05
C ARG A 241 0.29 6.19 -18.81
N GLY A 242 1.36 5.86 -18.11
CA GLY A 242 2.42 6.79 -17.74
C GLY A 242 2.03 7.76 -16.62
N GLU A 243 0.86 7.59 -16.02
CA GLU A 243 0.32 8.50 -15.02
C GLU A 243 0.57 8.02 -13.59
N ALA A 244 0.80 8.99 -12.70
CA ALA A 244 0.64 8.78 -11.26
C ALA A 244 -0.76 9.25 -10.86
N LEU A 245 -1.39 8.51 -9.96
CA LEU A 245 -2.75 8.79 -9.50
C LEU A 245 -2.81 8.68 -7.97
N ASN A 246 -3.22 9.78 -7.34
CA ASN A 246 -3.44 9.83 -5.91
C ASN A 246 -4.69 9.03 -5.52
N ALA A 247 -4.62 8.30 -4.40
CA ALA A 247 -5.77 7.69 -3.78
C ALA A 247 -5.74 7.89 -2.27
N GLY A 248 -6.70 8.64 -1.79
CA GLY A 248 -6.91 9.00 -0.40
C GLY A 248 -8.32 9.50 -0.19
N THR A 249 -8.66 9.88 1.02
CA THR A 249 -9.96 10.45 1.35
C THR A 249 -9.98 11.97 1.11
N GLY A 250 -8.83 12.61 1.14
CA GLY A 250 -8.70 14.07 1.13
C GLY A 250 -9.08 14.74 2.47
N GLU A 251 -9.41 13.93 3.48
CA GLU A 251 -9.84 14.37 4.79
C GLU A 251 -8.76 14.00 5.83
N PRO A 252 -7.85 14.92 6.18
CA PRO A 252 -6.82 14.63 7.17
C PRO A 252 -7.44 14.52 8.56
N CYS A 253 -6.91 13.57 9.35
CA CYS A 253 -7.31 13.34 10.73
C CYS A 253 -6.05 13.25 11.59
N SER A 254 -6.09 13.85 12.79
CA SER A 254 -4.96 13.81 13.71
C SER A 254 -4.78 12.42 14.31
N VAL A 255 -3.54 12.09 14.68
CA VAL A 255 -3.24 10.85 15.43
C VAL A 255 -4.09 10.75 16.68
N ARG A 256 -4.33 11.87 17.38
CA ARG A 256 -5.17 11.94 18.58
C ARG A 256 -6.61 11.51 18.31
N GLU A 257 -7.22 12.03 17.24
CA GLU A 257 -8.60 11.68 16.87
C GLU A 257 -8.74 10.21 16.51
N VAL A 258 -7.79 9.66 15.74
CA VAL A 258 -7.80 8.24 15.37
C VAL A 258 -7.69 7.34 16.60
N VAL A 259 -6.77 7.64 17.51
CA VAL A 259 -6.56 6.82 18.71
C VAL A 259 -7.75 6.93 19.66
N ALA A 260 -8.33 8.13 19.82
CA ALA A 260 -9.56 8.32 20.59
C ALA A 260 -10.74 7.52 20.02
N LEU A 261 -10.89 7.50 18.69
CA LEU A 261 -11.92 6.72 18.02
C LEU A 261 -11.73 5.21 18.25
N ILE A 262 -10.49 4.71 18.17
CA ILE A 262 -10.16 3.31 18.45
C ILE A 262 -10.50 2.95 19.91
N ALA A 263 -10.05 3.75 20.88
CA ALA A 263 -10.31 3.52 22.30
C ALA A 263 -11.83 3.50 22.61
N ALA A 264 -12.58 4.45 22.04
CA ALA A 264 -14.02 4.51 22.17
C ALA A 264 -14.71 3.28 21.58
N GLU A 265 -14.29 2.80 20.41
CA GLU A 265 -14.86 1.61 19.77
C GLU A 265 -14.55 0.33 20.55
N VAL A 266 -13.34 0.18 21.08
CA VAL A 266 -12.98 -0.96 21.94
C VAL A 266 -13.83 -0.96 23.20
N ALA A 267 -14.01 0.18 23.89
CA ALA A 267 -14.86 0.31 25.06
C ALA A 267 -16.34 0.02 24.73
N ARG A 268 -16.87 0.58 23.63
CA ARG A 268 -18.26 0.34 23.18
C ARG A 268 -18.54 -1.15 22.93
N THR A 269 -17.55 -1.90 22.51
CA THR A 269 -17.66 -3.34 22.20
C THR A 269 -17.26 -4.24 23.37
N GLY A 270 -17.13 -3.70 24.60
CA GLY A 270 -16.94 -4.45 25.84
C GLY A 270 -15.50 -4.60 26.30
N GLY A 271 -14.55 -3.81 25.76
CA GLY A 271 -13.20 -3.67 26.32
C GLY A 271 -13.16 -2.67 27.48
N GLU A 272 -12.06 -2.69 28.24
CA GLU A 272 -11.82 -1.70 29.27
C GLU A 272 -11.54 -0.33 28.66
N PRO A 273 -12.09 0.75 29.18
CA PRO A 273 -11.71 2.10 28.78
C PRO A 273 -10.25 2.38 29.11
N VAL A 274 -9.47 2.80 28.11
CA VAL A 274 -8.05 3.16 28.29
C VAL A 274 -7.79 4.54 27.71
N GLU A 275 -6.93 5.31 28.37
CA GLU A 275 -6.48 6.61 27.90
C GLU A 275 -5.12 6.46 27.19
N PRO A 276 -4.93 7.04 26.01
CA PRO A 276 -3.65 7.01 25.30
C PRO A 276 -2.57 7.79 26.08
N GLU A 277 -1.33 7.32 26.01
CA GLU A 277 -0.17 8.01 26.54
C GLU A 277 0.63 8.69 25.41
N TYR A 278 0.76 10.00 25.47
CA TYR A 278 1.50 10.81 24.49
C TYR A 278 2.90 11.09 25.02
N LEU A 279 3.92 10.56 24.33
CA LEU A 279 5.31 10.54 24.78
C LEU A 279 6.13 11.72 24.28
N GLY A 280 5.64 12.48 23.29
CA GLY A 280 6.32 13.62 22.68
C GLY A 280 5.61 14.94 22.93
N ASP A 281 6.35 16.03 22.75
CA ASP A 281 5.87 17.43 22.92
C ASP A 281 5.51 18.10 21.58
N GLY A 282 5.35 17.33 20.50
CA GLY A 282 5.05 17.83 19.16
C GLY A 282 5.25 16.77 18.09
N VAL A 283 5.53 17.21 16.86
CA VAL A 283 5.84 16.33 15.73
C VAL A 283 7.26 15.77 15.90
N PRO A 284 7.47 14.45 15.84
CA PRO A 284 8.80 13.87 15.91
C PRO A 284 9.73 14.39 14.82
N GLU A 285 11.01 14.58 15.15
CA GLU A 285 12.01 15.06 14.20
C GLU A 285 12.08 14.17 12.97
N GLY A 286 12.03 14.77 11.78
CA GLY A 286 12.05 14.07 10.49
C GLY A 286 10.70 13.47 10.06
N GLU A 287 9.62 13.66 10.83
CA GLU A 287 8.28 13.33 10.41
C GLU A 287 7.56 14.52 9.73
N ILE A 288 6.71 14.22 8.76
CA ILE A 288 5.84 15.21 8.09
C ILE A 288 4.69 15.55 9.05
N ASP A 289 4.44 16.83 9.30
CA ASP A 289 3.36 17.29 10.19
C ASP A 289 1.96 16.97 9.64
N ARG A 290 1.69 17.43 8.41
CA ARG A 290 0.40 17.22 7.72
C ARG A 290 0.62 16.55 6.38
N GLN A 291 -0.21 15.52 6.08
CA GLN A 291 -0.09 14.77 4.84
C GLN A 291 -1.46 14.23 4.40
N TYR A 292 -1.97 14.72 3.26
CA TYR A 292 -3.19 14.25 2.61
C TYR A 292 -3.19 14.60 1.13
N VAL A 293 -3.99 13.89 0.34
CA VAL A 293 -3.94 13.95 -1.12
C VAL A 293 -5.26 14.42 -1.73
N ASP A 294 -5.18 15.05 -2.90
CA ASP A 294 -6.31 15.30 -3.79
C ASP A 294 -6.42 14.10 -4.76
N ALA A 295 -7.49 13.33 -4.65
CA ALA A 295 -7.76 12.16 -5.50
C ALA A 295 -8.70 12.46 -6.68
N SER A 296 -9.00 13.72 -6.94
CA SER A 296 -9.96 14.13 -7.97
C SER A 296 -9.60 13.67 -9.38
N ARG A 297 -8.30 13.49 -9.66
CA ARG A 297 -7.83 12.96 -10.94
C ARG A 297 -8.23 11.49 -11.14
N LEU A 298 -8.00 10.64 -10.13
CA LEU A 298 -8.43 9.24 -10.16
C LEU A 298 -9.95 9.14 -10.26
N GLU A 299 -10.67 9.95 -9.49
CA GLU A 299 -12.12 10.03 -9.56
C GLU A 299 -12.60 10.39 -10.96
N GLY A 300 -12.05 11.45 -11.56
CA GLY A 300 -12.42 11.92 -12.89
C GLY A 300 -12.16 10.90 -14.01
N LEU A 301 -11.10 10.10 -13.88
CA LEU A 301 -10.74 9.08 -14.87
C LEU A 301 -11.56 7.79 -14.73
N THR A 302 -11.95 7.42 -13.51
CA THR A 302 -12.45 6.06 -13.23
C THR A 302 -13.78 6.03 -12.49
N GLY A 303 -14.22 7.14 -11.93
CA GLY A 303 -15.33 7.20 -10.99
C GLY A 303 -15.02 6.62 -9.61
N TRP A 304 -13.76 6.26 -9.34
CA TRP A 304 -13.35 5.77 -8.01
C TRP A 304 -13.52 6.86 -6.95
N ARG A 305 -14.05 6.48 -5.80
CA ARG A 305 -14.13 7.30 -4.58
C ARG A 305 -13.96 6.41 -3.36
N PRO A 306 -13.35 6.91 -2.28
CA PRO A 306 -13.37 6.18 -1.02
C PRO A 306 -14.82 6.04 -0.53
N ARG A 307 -15.14 4.88 0.04
CA ARG A 307 -16.51 4.53 0.47
C ARG A 307 -16.60 4.25 1.96
N VAL A 308 -15.50 3.90 2.60
CA VAL A 308 -15.46 3.53 4.00
C VAL A 308 -15.09 4.75 4.83
N SER A 309 -15.99 5.18 5.71
CA SER A 309 -15.70 6.26 6.66
C SER A 309 -14.63 5.80 7.66
N LEU A 310 -13.88 6.74 8.25
CA LEU A 310 -12.88 6.41 9.27
C LEU A 310 -13.53 5.64 10.45
N ALA A 311 -14.72 6.03 10.87
CA ALA A 311 -15.44 5.38 11.96
C ALA A 311 -15.83 3.93 11.64
N ASP A 312 -16.36 3.68 10.43
CA ASP A 312 -16.74 2.32 10.01
C ASP A 312 -15.51 1.44 9.83
N GLY A 313 -14.43 1.98 9.25
CA GLY A 313 -13.19 1.24 9.06
C GLY A 313 -12.48 0.92 10.38
N VAL A 314 -12.52 1.81 11.37
CA VAL A 314 -12.01 1.54 12.72
C VAL A 314 -12.86 0.46 13.40
N ALA A 315 -14.19 0.50 13.28
CA ALA A 315 -15.07 -0.53 13.84
C ALA A 315 -14.78 -1.91 13.20
N GLU A 316 -14.59 -1.97 11.89
CA GLU A 316 -14.19 -3.19 11.18
C GLU A 316 -12.82 -3.71 11.67
N ALA A 317 -11.82 -2.83 11.75
CA ALA A 317 -10.48 -3.18 12.23
C ALA A 317 -10.53 -3.73 13.67
N VAL A 318 -11.18 -3.05 14.60
CA VAL A 318 -11.35 -3.51 15.99
C VAL A 318 -12.01 -4.89 16.03
N SER A 319 -13.07 -5.09 15.24
CA SER A 319 -13.75 -6.40 15.15
C SER A 319 -12.82 -7.49 14.63
N TRP A 320 -11.97 -7.18 13.63
CA TRP A 320 -11.03 -8.13 13.06
C TRP A 320 -9.95 -8.55 14.07
N TYR A 321 -9.30 -7.58 14.73
CA TYR A 321 -8.26 -7.87 15.73
C TYR A 321 -8.81 -8.63 16.94
N ARG A 322 -10.02 -8.29 17.39
CA ARG A 322 -10.68 -8.98 18.51
C ARG A 322 -10.94 -10.47 18.24
N LYS A 323 -11.28 -10.86 17.02
CA LYS A 323 -11.50 -12.27 16.66
C LYS A 323 -10.21 -13.08 16.64
N ARG A 324 -9.08 -12.40 16.60
CA ARG A 324 -7.76 -13.02 16.51
C ARG A 324 -7.08 -13.16 17.89
N ASN A 325 -7.36 -12.25 18.82
CA ASN A 325 -6.88 -12.30 20.20
C ASN A 325 -7.81 -13.20 21.06
#